data_d53b832bcff87768dbb636ad3dcf11eb
#
_entry.id   d53b832bcff87768dbb636ad3dcf11eb
#
_cell.length_a   1.000
_cell.length_b   1.000
_cell.length_c   1.000
_cell.angle_alpha   90.00
_cell.angle_beta   90.00
_cell.angle_gamma   90.00
#
_symmetry.space_group_name_H-M   'P 1'
#
loop_
_entity.id
_entity.type
_entity.pdbx_description
1 polymer ?
#
loop_
_entity_poly.entity_id
_entity_poly.type
_entity_poly.pdbx_seq_one_letter_code
_entity_poly.pdbx_strand_id
1 'polypeptide(L)'
;MTNFNYLRVTKTKKIRYIKHVKKNTPYIVFLHGFMSDLEGKKPRAFLNFAKKNDLGFLALEYSGQGKSSGKFINGNISKWSKDTTLLIRKIVKKNKIIFIGSSMGAWISINQFKFFKKQIVGFLGIGSAPEFLEGLMWNKFSKK
;
A
#
# COMPACT_ATOMS: atom_id res chain seq x y z
N MET A 1 10.38 -14.26 -11.25
CA MET A 1 10.40 -12.79 -11.46
C MET A 1 9.15 -12.13 -10.89
N THR A 2 9.30 -10.94 -10.37
CA THR A 2 8.16 -10.14 -9.91
C THR A 2 7.60 -9.36 -11.09
N ASN A 3 6.32 -9.61 -11.45
CA ASN A 3 5.67 -8.89 -12.54
C ASN A 3 5.04 -7.60 -12.00
N PHE A 4 5.54 -6.48 -12.48
CA PHE A 4 4.97 -5.17 -12.19
C PHE A 4 3.87 -4.84 -13.20
N ASN A 5 2.80 -4.25 -12.71
CA ASN A 5 1.66 -3.81 -13.49
C ASN A 5 1.47 -2.30 -13.30
N TYR A 6 0.74 -1.68 -14.23
CA TYR A 6 0.35 -0.28 -14.13
C TYR A 6 -1.16 -0.13 -14.27
N LEU A 7 -1.78 0.54 -13.31
CA LEU A 7 -3.16 0.99 -13.43
C LEU A 7 -3.18 2.42 -13.96
N ARG A 8 -3.75 2.63 -15.15
CA ARG A 8 -4.01 3.97 -15.65
C ARG A 8 -5.23 4.56 -14.92
N VAL A 9 -5.01 5.64 -14.20
CA VAL A 9 -6.05 6.36 -13.44
C VAL A 9 -6.62 7.51 -14.28
N THR A 10 -5.76 8.23 -15.01
CA THR A 10 -6.13 9.27 -15.98
C THR A 10 -5.25 9.15 -17.22
N LYS A 11 -5.41 10.06 -18.20
CA LYS A 11 -4.53 10.09 -19.38
C LYS A 11 -3.04 10.19 -19.01
N THR A 12 -2.71 10.89 -17.93
CA THR A 12 -1.34 11.18 -17.51
C THR A 12 -0.92 10.49 -16.21
N LYS A 13 -1.88 9.92 -15.45
CA LYS A 13 -1.62 9.28 -14.16
C LYS A 13 -1.70 7.77 -14.25
N LYS A 14 -0.62 7.10 -13.86
CA LYS A 14 -0.57 5.64 -13.68
C LYS A 14 0.04 5.27 -12.32
N ILE A 15 -0.47 4.21 -11.71
CA ILE A 15 0.00 3.65 -10.45
C ILE A 15 0.64 2.30 -10.72
N ARG A 16 1.90 2.12 -10.30
CA ARG A 16 2.60 0.85 -10.37
C ARG A 16 2.19 -0.05 -9.22
N TYR A 17 1.99 -1.33 -9.50
CA TYR A 17 1.60 -2.30 -8.47
C TYR A 17 2.05 -3.72 -8.80
N ILE A 18 2.04 -4.58 -7.80
CA ILE A 18 2.22 -6.02 -7.90
C ILE A 18 0.91 -6.68 -7.50
N LYS A 19 0.49 -7.70 -8.22
CA LYS A 19 -0.64 -8.54 -7.85
C LYS A 19 -0.31 -10.02 -8.01
N HIS A 20 -0.91 -10.82 -7.16
CA HIS A 20 -1.12 -12.26 -7.35
C HIS A 20 -2.59 -12.54 -7.13
N VAL A 21 -3.29 -12.92 -8.20
CA VAL A 21 -4.75 -13.09 -8.16
C VAL A 21 -5.10 -14.51 -7.75
N LYS A 22 -5.91 -14.63 -6.70
CA LYS A 22 -6.55 -15.86 -6.27
C LYS A 22 -8.04 -15.62 -6.06
N LYS A 23 -8.89 -16.54 -6.51
CA LYS A 23 -10.34 -16.44 -6.33
C LYS A 23 -10.73 -17.00 -4.95
N ASN A 24 -11.68 -16.34 -4.31
CA ASN A 24 -12.31 -16.80 -3.05
C ASN A 24 -11.33 -17.04 -1.90
N THR A 25 -10.23 -16.31 -1.86
CA THR A 25 -9.23 -16.38 -0.79
C THR A 25 -8.96 -14.99 -0.21
N PRO A 26 -8.48 -14.88 1.03
CA PRO A 26 -8.01 -13.61 1.54
C PRO A 26 -6.83 -13.05 0.72
N TYR A 27 -6.73 -11.74 0.67
CA TYR A 27 -5.61 -11.03 0.06
C TYR A 27 -4.73 -10.40 1.12
N ILE A 28 -3.44 -10.60 1.00
CA ILE A 28 -2.46 -9.73 1.67
C ILE A 28 -2.37 -8.44 0.86
N VAL A 29 -2.68 -7.31 1.50
CA VAL A 29 -2.46 -5.97 0.95
C VAL A 29 -1.28 -5.36 1.68
N PHE A 30 -0.12 -5.31 1.00
CA PHE A 30 1.10 -4.75 1.55
C PHE A 30 1.24 -3.27 1.17
N LEU A 31 1.44 -2.43 2.16
CA LEU A 31 1.60 -0.98 2.02
C LEU A 31 2.98 -0.55 2.56
N HIS A 32 3.80 0.00 1.66
CA HIS A 32 5.17 0.40 2.00
C HIS A 32 5.24 1.72 2.78
N GLY A 33 6.40 1.99 3.35
CA GLY A 33 6.70 3.21 4.10
C GLY A 33 6.99 4.42 3.23
N PHE A 34 7.26 5.54 3.90
CA PHE A 34 7.59 6.82 3.29
C PHE A 34 8.86 6.71 2.43
N MET A 35 8.83 7.28 1.22
CA MET A 35 9.94 7.26 0.27
C MET A 35 10.48 5.86 -0.06
N SER A 36 9.63 4.85 -0.01
CA SER A 36 9.96 3.47 -0.35
C SER A 36 9.33 3.08 -1.69
N ASP A 37 9.58 1.84 -2.11
CA ASP A 37 9.09 1.29 -3.37
C ASP A 37 8.74 -0.21 -3.22
N LEU A 38 8.42 -0.85 -4.34
CA LEU A 38 8.10 -2.28 -4.41
C LEU A 38 9.31 -3.17 -4.75
N GLU A 39 10.49 -2.62 -4.96
CA GLU A 39 11.69 -3.39 -5.33
C GLU A 39 12.43 -3.95 -4.10
N GLY A 40 12.02 -3.53 -2.91
CA GLY A 40 12.60 -3.94 -1.64
C GLY A 40 12.35 -5.40 -1.26
N LYS A 41 13.00 -5.84 -0.18
CA LYS A 41 12.89 -7.21 0.34
C LYS A 41 11.51 -7.54 0.89
N LYS A 42 10.84 -6.58 1.59
CA LYS A 42 9.55 -6.81 2.24
C LYS A 42 8.43 -7.16 1.24
N PRO A 43 8.17 -6.36 0.17
CA PRO A 43 7.13 -6.70 -0.80
C PRO A 43 7.35 -8.09 -1.41
N ARG A 44 8.60 -8.43 -1.73
CA ARG A 44 8.96 -9.73 -2.30
C ARG A 44 8.71 -10.88 -1.33
N ALA A 45 9.09 -10.72 -0.07
CA ALA A 45 8.87 -11.73 0.97
C ALA A 45 7.38 -12.02 1.16
N PHE A 46 6.53 -10.99 1.26
CA PHE A 46 5.09 -11.16 1.42
C PHE A 46 4.40 -11.69 0.17
N LEU A 47 4.86 -11.33 -1.03
CA LEU A 47 4.39 -11.94 -2.27
C LEU A 47 4.68 -13.45 -2.29
N ASN A 48 5.90 -13.86 -1.93
CA ASN A 48 6.29 -15.26 -1.89
C ASN A 48 5.49 -16.03 -0.82
N PHE A 49 5.29 -15.42 0.34
CA PHE A 49 4.45 -15.98 1.39
C PHE A 49 3.00 -16.18 0.91
N ALA A 50 2.41 -15.19 0.25
CA ALA A 50 1.06 -15.29 -0.29
C ALA A 50 0.94 -16.44 -1.30
N LYS A 51 1.89 -16.54 -2.23
CA LYS A 51 1.93 -17.64 -3.21
C LYS A 51 2.03 -19.02 -2.56
N LYS A 52 2.91 -19.15 -1.55
CA LYS A 52 3.12 -20.43 -0.83
C LYS A 52 1.90 -20.86 -0.02
N ASN A 53 1.09 -19.92 0.44
CA ASN A 53 -0.08 -20.18 1.29
C ASN A 53 -1.42 -20.00 0.55
N ASP A 54 -1.40 -19.99 -0.78
CA ASP A 54 -2.60 -19.90 -1.61
C ASP A 54 -3.46 -18.65 -1.35
N LEU A 55 -2.83 -17.54 -0.99
CA LEU A 55 -3.47 -16.24 -0.76
C LEU A 55 -3.34 -15.32 -1.97
N GLY A 56 -4.30 -14.41 -2.13
CA GLY A 56 -4.12 -13.28 -3.03
C GLY A 56 -3.09 -12.27 -2.50
N PHE A 57 -2.53 -11.46 -3.39
CA PHE A 57 -1.58 -10.41 -3.02
C PHE A 57 -1.81 -9.13 -3.82
N LEU A 58 -1.68 -8.01 -3.15
CA LEU A 58 -1.64 -6.68 -3.73
C LEU A 58 -0.62 -5.82 -2.98
N ALA A 59 0.23 -5.14 -3.72
CA ALA A 59 1.09 -4.06 -3.22
C ALA A 59 1.17 -2.96 -4.27
N LEU A 60 1.26 -1.70 -3.87
CA LEU A 60 1.31 -0.57 -4.79
C LEU A 60 2.36 0.47 -4.38
N GLU A 61 2.86 1.20 -5.36
CA GLU A 61 3.59 2.45 -5.17
C GLU A 61 2.60 3.60 -5.29
N TYR A 62 2.51 4.42 -4.26
CA TYR A 62 1.59 5.57 -4.26
C TYR A 62 1.97 6.60 -5.32
N SER A 63 1.04 7.46 -5.71
CA SER A 63 1.31 8.59 -6.62
C SER A 63 2.52 9.40 -6.16
N GLY A 64 3.46 9.62 -7.09
CA GLY A 64 4.70 10.37 -6.83
C GLY A 64 5.77 9.61 -6.07
N GLN A 65 5.58 8.31 -5.81
CA GLN A 65 6.59 7.45 -5.18
C GLN A 65 6.97 6.29 -6.12
N GLY A 66 8.19 5.79 -5.99
CA GLY A 66 8.73 4.74 -6.85
C GLY A 66 8.62 5.10 -8.34
N LYS A 67 8.00 4.22 -9.13
CA LYS A 67 7.76 4.42 -10.57
C LYS A 67 6.30 4.78 -10.91
N SER A 68 5.49 5.10 -9.91
CA SER A 68 4.17 5.68 -10.11
C SER A 68 4.26 7.13 -10.57
N SER A 69 3.29 7.58 -11.38
CA SER A 69 3.26 8.94 -11.90
C SER A 69 3.05 9.99 -10.80
N GLY A 70 3.49 11.20 -11.06
CA GLY A 70 3.35 12.35 -10.19
C GLY A 70 4.68 12.79 -9.58
N LYS A 71 4.64 13.88 -8.85
CA LYS A 71 5.78 14.39 -8.08
C LYS A 71 5.55 14.10 -6.60
N PHE A 72 6.57 13.62 -5.91
CA PHE A 72 6.51 13.28 -4.48
C PHE A 72 6.00 14.46 -3.63
N ILE A 73 6.48 15.67 -3.92
CA ILE A 73 6.11 16.90 -3.19
C ILE A 73 4.59 17.20 -3.24
N ASN A 74 3.89 16.69 -4.25
CA ASN A 74 2.44 16.86 -4.40
C ASN A 74 1.64 15.77 -3.69
N GLY A 75 2.32 14.80 -3.04
CA GLY A 75 1.73 13.69 -2.32
C GLY A 75 1.33 14.08 -0.90
N ASN A 76 0.39 13.36 -0.35
CA ASN A 76 0.02 13.36 1.06
C ASN A 76 -0.75 12.08 1.41
N ILE A 77 -0.96 11.85 2.70
CA ILE A 77 -1.62 10.63 3.20
C ILE A 77 -3.02 10.44 2.57
N SER A 78 -3.79 11.50 2.41
CA SER A 78 -5.13 11.42 1.82
C SER A 78 -5.10 10.96 0.36
N LYS A 79 -4.18 11.49 -0.44
CA LYS A 79 -3.99 11.08 -1.85
C LYS A 79 -3.52 9.63 -1.94
N TRP A 80 -2.54 9.23 -1.14
CA TRP A 80 -2.01 7.87 -1.11
C TRP A 80 -3.04 6.86 -0.60
N SER A 81 -3.87 7.26 0.38
CA SER A 81 -5.02 6.45 0.80
C SER A 81 -6.05 6.26 -0.32
N LYS A 82 -6.33 7.28 -1.13
CA LYS A 82 -7.20 7.17 -2.30
C LYS A 82 -6.64 6.23 -3.38
N ASP A 83 -5.34 6.31 -3.66
CA ASP A 83 -4.67 5.39 -4.59
C ASP A 83 -4.84 3.92 -4.12
N THR A 84 -4.66 3.69 -2.81
CA THR A 84 -4.84 2.39 -2.18
C THR A 84 -6.28 1.88 -2.30
N THR A 85 -7.26 2.72 -1.94
CA THR A 85 -8.69 2.40 -2.05
C THR A 85 -9.07 1.99 -3.47
N LEU A 86 -8.57 2.73 -4.47
CA LEU A 86 -8.85 2.46 -5.87
C LEU A 86 -8.35 1.08 -6.30
N LEU A 87 -7.11 0.74 -5.97
CA LEU A 87 -6.51 -0.55 -6.32
C LEU A 87 -7.15 -1.71 -5.58
N ILE A 88 -7.47 -1.56 -4.30
CA ILE A 88 -8.20 -2.58 -3.54
C ILE A 88 -9.54 -2.90 -4.20
N ARG A 89 -10.33 -1.88 -4.53
CA ARG A 89 -11.62 -2.07 -5.21
C ARG A 89 -11.49 -2.80 -6.55
N LYS A 90 -10.44 -2.49 -7.30
CA LYS A 90 -10.23 -3.06 -8.63
C LYS A 90 -9.66 -4.49 -8.60
N ILE A 91 -8.73 -4.78 -7.71
CA ILE A 91 -7.96 -6.04 -7.70
C ILE A 91 -8.52 -7.01 -6.64
N VAL A 92 -8.70 -6.55 -5.42
CA VAL A 92 -9.16 -7.39 -4.29
C VAL A 92 -10.67 -7.63 -4.38
N LYS A 93 -11.41 -6.63 -4.83
CA LYS A 93 -12.87 -6.67 -4.99
C LYS A 93 -13.57 -6.97 -3.66
N LYS A 94 -14.30 -8.10 -3.56
CA LYS A 94 -15.06 -8.51 -2.37
C LYS A 94 -14.32 -9.49 -1.46
N ASN A 95 -13.09 -9.89 -1.82
CA ASN A 95 -12.33 -10.84 -1.01
C ASN A 95 -11.94 -10.25 0.34
N LYS A 96 -11.67 -11.11 1.31
CA LYS A 96 -11.17 -10.72 2.63
C LYS A 96 -9.77 -10.11 2.52
N ILE A 97 -9.42 -9.22 3.43
CA ILE A 97 -8.18 -8.44 3.41
C ILE A 97 -7.42 -8.64 4.71
N ILE A 98 -6.13 -8.93 4.56
CA ILE A 98 -5.12 -8.88 5.62
C ILE A 98 -4.19 -7.72 5.26
N PHE A 99 -4.24 -6.63 6.00
CA PHE A 99 -3.31 -5.53 5.79
C PHE A 99 -1.96 -5.80 6.43
N ILE A 100 -0.89 -5.52 5.70
CA ILE A 100 0.47 -5.45 6.24
C ILE A 100 1.02 -4.07 5.88
N GLY A 101 1.12 -3.21 6.88
CA GLY A 101 1.61 -1.84 6.71
C GLY A 101 2.98 -1.63 7.35
N SER A 102 3.95 -1.16 6.57
CA SER A 102 5.28 -0.80 7.06
C SER A 102 5.36 0.71 7.29
N SER A 103 5.68 1.15 8.53
CA SER A 103 5.82 2.56 8.88
C SER A 103 4.57 3.37 8.46
N MET A 104 4.70 4.39 7.61
CA MET A 104 3.59 5.15 7.04
C MET A 104 2.51 4.25 6.39
N GLY A 105 2.89 3.11 5.84
CA GLY A 105 1.96 2.14 5.27
C GLY A 105 0.95 1.60 6.29
N ALA A 106 1.32 1.53 7.57
CA ALA A 106 0.39 1.18 8.64
C ALA A 106 -0.68 2.27 8.83
N TRP A 107 -0.31 3.53 8.78
CA TRP A 107 -1.26 4.66 8.82
C TRP A 107 -2.25 4.60 7.64
N ILE A 108 -1.73 4.41 6.42
CA ILE A 108 -2.57 4.29 5.23
C ILE A 108 -3.51 3.07 5.34
N SER A 109 -3.04 1.94 5.91
CA SER A 109 -3.87 0.76 6.17
C SER A 109 -5.03 1.07 7.12
N ILE A 110 -4.78 1.78 8.21
CA ILE A 110 -5.80 2.19 9.19
C ILE A 110 -6.85 3.07 8.50
N ASN A 111 -6.45 3.98 7.61
CA ASN A 111 -7.37 4.81 6.85
C ASN A 111 -8.30 4.02 5.93
N GLN A 112 -7.94 2.78 5.56
CA GLN A 112 -8.78 1.91 4.74
C GLN A 112 -9.92 1.26 5.54
N PHE A 113 -9.84 1.22 6.88
CA PHE A 113 -10.84 0.55 7.72
C PHE A 113 -12.24 1.12 7.53
N LYS A 114 -12.36 2.43 7.35
CA LYS A 114 -13.66 3.08 7.08
C LYS A 114 -14.36 2.59 5.79
N PHE A 115 -13.59 2.12 4.79
CA PHE A 115 -14.12 1.67 3.51
C PHE A 115 -14.31 0.16 3.42
N PHE A 116 -13.46 -0.61 4.12
CA PHE A 116 -13.37 -2.06 3.96
C PHE A 116 -13.60 -2.85 5.25
N LYS A 117 -14.20 -2.23 6.27
CA LYS A 117 -14.41 -2.82 7.61
C LYS A 117 -14.93 -4.27 7.57
N LYS A 118 -15.90 -4.56 6.70
CA LYS A 118 -16.49 -5.91 6.59
C LYS A 118 -15.59 -6.95 5.89
N GLN A 119 -14.56 -6.48 5.18
CA GLN A 119 -13.62 -7.34 4.47
C GLN A 119 -12.34 -7.59 5.25
N ILE A 120 -11.96 -6.68 6.16
CA ILE A 120 -10.72 -6.76 6.92
C ILE A 120 -10.82 -7.87 7.96
N VAL A 121 -9.91 -8.84 7.89
CA VAL A 121 -9.81 -9.98 8.81
C VAL A 121 -8.48 -10.01 9.57
N GLY A 122 -7.53 -9.15 9.23
CA GLY A 122 -6.25 -9.05 9.90
C GLY A 122 -5.51 -7.76 9.57
N PHE A 123 -4.64 -7.34 10.50
CA PHE A 123 -3.75 -6.20 10.35
C PHE A 123 -2.41 -6.49 11.05
N LEU A 124 -1.32 -6.27 10.34
CA LEU A 124 0.04 -6.31 10.86
C LEU A 124 0.74 -4.99 10.57
N GLY A 125 1.14 -4.29 11.62
CA GLY A 125 1.97 -3.09 11.55
C GLY A 125 3.44 -3.42 11.79
N ILE A 126 4.32 -3.03 10.87
CA ILE A 126 5.76 -3.21 10.99
C ILE A 126 6.39 -1.83 11.18
N GLY A 127 6.91 -1.55 12.40
CA GLY A 127 7.43 -0.22 12.74
C GLY A 127 6.38 0.86 12.49
N SER A 128 5.15 0.62 12.94
CA SER A 128 4.00 1.48 12.67
C SER A 128 4.26 2.92 13.12
N ALA A 129 3.96 3.87 12.25
CA ALA A 129 4.15 5.30 12.50
C ALA A 129 2.90 6.08 12.05
N PRO A 130 1.77 5.98 12.79
CA PRO A 130 0.64 6.87 12.57
C PRO A 130 1.07 8.28 12.94
N GLU A 131 0.69 9.26 12.11
CA GLU A 131 0.99 10.69 12.32
C GLU A 131 2.49 11.02 12.49
N PHE A 132 3.39 10.16 11.94
CA PHE A 132 4.83 10.29 12.16
C PHE A 132 5.43 11.60 11.63
N LEU A 133 4.80 12.22 10.64
CA LEU A 133 5.31 13.47 10.05
C LEU A 133 5.31 14.60 11.07
N GLU A 134 4.26 14.72 11.87
CA GLU A 134 4.18 15.74 12.92
C GLU A 134 4.91 15.29 14.18
N GLY A 135 4.56 14.14 14.73
CA GLY A 135 5.09 13.68 16.02
C GLY A 135 6.56 13.26 15.99
N LEU A 136 7.03 12.62 14.93
CA LEU A 136 8.38 12.05 14.88
C LEU A 136 9.37 12.81 14.01
N MET A 137 8.90 13.47 12.96
CA MET A 137 9.79 14.18 12.04
C MET A 137 9.72 15.70 12.20
N TRP A 138 8.54 16.30 12.07
CA TRP A 138 8.39 17.75 12.08
C TRP A 138 8.96 18.42 13.34
N ASN A 139 8.67 17.83 14.51
CA ASN A 139 9.14 18.36 15.79
C ASN A 139 10.65 18.20 16.03
N LYS A 140 11.33 17.35 15.21
CA LYS A 140 12.78 17.16 15.26
C LYS A 140 13.56 18.05 14.31
N PHE A 141 12.91 18.67 13.34
CA PHE A 141 13.56 19.65 12.48
C PHE A 141 13.72 20.96 13.24
N SER A 142 14.98 21.43 13.38
CA SER A 142 15.24 22.76 13.92
C SER A 142 14.54 23.80 13.04
N LYS A 143 13.75 24.66 13.66
CA LYS A 143 13.23 25.84 13.02
C LYS A 143 14.44 26.75 12.72
N LYS A 144 14.93 26.73 11.50
CA LYS A 144 15.84 27.77 10.99
C LYS A 144 15.03 28.90 10.41
#